data_0062d2187c7fe6d38d7268c681995ce9
#
_entry.id   0062d2187c7fe6d38d7268c681995ce9
#
_cell.length_a   1.000
_cell.length_b   1.000
_cell.length_c   1.000
_cell.angle_alpha   90.00
_cell.angle_beta   90.00
_cell.angle_gamma   90.00
#
_symmetry.space_group_name_H-M   'P 1'
#
loop_
_entity.id
_entity.type
_entity.pdbx_description
1 polymer ?
#
loop_
_entity_poly.entity_id
_entity_poly.type
_entity_poly.pdbx_seq_one_letter_code
_entity_poly.pdbx_strand_id
1 'polypeptide(L)'
;MRKIYQYSSVRFLALALAALALLSGCKASKNDSARVKPVAPPGGVLVRGAGATFPSVLYLRWFDAYQKQHPDTALAYEAVGSGEGVRRFVGIGVEDNDQVDFGASDAAMRDEDIVRTPAGALLIPMTAGGVALAYNLPGFEGDLKLSRKAYTGIFLGQIKNWNDPLIQKSNPGRKLPNLTITTVVRADGSGTTFAFTKHLDAISEQWRNQFGPATIVNWPGNAMRAKGNEYVAARIKQSDGSIGYVGYEFARKAQLRVALLENKEGKFVPPLAANCQAALATAELPENLRAYVPDPAGADSYPIVTLTWILVHRTYADAAKAKALHDVFAWSLGDGPQSMALDLGYVPLPEGVAQKARAALDGIQGKP
;
A
#
# COMPACT_ATOMS: atom_id res chain seq x y z
N MET A 1 28.90 21.53 81.13
CA MET A 1 27.88 20.68 80.58
C MET A 1 28.06 20.63 79.07
N ARG A 2 28.92 19.72 78.60
CA ARG A 2 29.22 19.43 77.22
C ARG A 2 29.09 17.93 77.06
N LYS A 3 28.29 17.46 76.13
CA LYS A 3 28.38 16.20 75.39
C LYS A 3 26.98 15.88 74.84
N ILE A 4 26.86 15.93 73.60
CA ILE A 4 26.04 15.07 72.76
C ILE A 4 25.95 15.79 71.38
N TYR A 5 26.76 15.38 70.40
CA TYR A 5 26.53 15.53 68.93
C TYR A 5 27.74 14.93 68.23
N GLN A 6 27.75 13.63 68.07
CA GLN A 6 28.57 12.92 67.11
C GLN A 6 28.02 11.50 66.99
N TYR A 7 27.10 11.30 66.12
CA TYR A 7 26.76 10.01 65.44
C TYR A 7 25.53 10.16 64.61
N SER A 8 25.66 10.84 63.46
CA SER A 8 24.64 10.78 62.43
C SER A 8 25.12 11.01 60.95
N SER A 9 26.42 11.08 60.70
CA SER A 9 26.97 11.39 59.38
C SER A 9 27.49 10.18 58.58
N VAL A 10 27.47 8.96 59.14
CA VAL A 10 28.00 7.77 58.44
C VAL A 10 26.92 6.89 57.84
N ARG A 11 25.64 7.06 58.21
CA ARG A 11 24.54 6.25 57.66
C ARG A 11 23.90 6.81 56.41
N PHE A 12 24.17 8.07 56.03
CA PHE A 12 23.63 8.67 54.80
C PHE A 12 24.52 8.47 53.57
N LEU A 13 25.80 8.10 53.72
CA LEU A 13 26.70 7.86 52.62
C LEU A 13 26.59 6.44 52.02
N ALA A 14 26.08 5.48 52.74
CA ALA A 14 25.91 4.10 52.27
C ALA A 14 24.62 3.89 51.45
N LEU A 15 23.61 4.73 51.63
CA LEU A 15 22.35 4.65 50.87
C LEU A 15 22.42 5.40 49.50
N ALA A 16 23.33 6.35 49.34
CA ALA A 16 23.52 7.07 48.08
C ALA A 16 24.32 6.27 47.02
N LEU A 17 25.19 5.34 47.48
CA LEU A 17 25.96 4.48 46.54
C LEU A 17 25.20 3.26 46.06
N ALA A 18 24.15 2.82 46.76
CA ALA A 18 23.29 1.72 46.31
C ALA A 18 22.24 2.17 45.26
N ALA A 19 21.90 3.47 45.20
CA ALA A 19 20.95 4.00 44.20
C ALA A 19 21.60 4.29 42.85
N LEU A 20 22.93 4.46 42.77
CA LEU A 20 23.64 4.69 41.50
C LEU A 20 23.97 3.39 40.73
N ALA A 21 23.90 2.23 41.37
CA ALA A 21 24.16 0.93 40.75
C ALA A 21 22.92 0.32 40.05
N LEU A 22 21.73 0.90 40.24
CA LEU A 22 20.48 0.44 39.63
C LEU A 22 20.10 1.18 38.31
N LEU A 23 20.85 2.19 37.90
CA LEU A 23 20.62 2.95 36.66
C LEU A 23 21.50 2.54 35.47
N SER A 24 22.36 1.53 35.63
CA SER A 24 23.26 1.07 34.56
C SER A 24 22.81 -0.23 33.87
N GLY A 25 21.53 -0.59 33.93
CA GLY A 25 21.02 -1.87 33.45
C GLY A 25 19.93 -1.86 32.39
N CYS A 26 19.53 -0.69 31.87
CA CYS A 26 18.66 -0.66 30.67
C CYS A 26 19.50 -0.55 29.40
N LYS A 27 20.27 -1.59 29.08
CA LYS A 27 20.53 -1.89 27.67
C LYS A 27 19.16 -2.20 27.08
N ALA A 28 18.64 -1.27 26.23
CA ALA A 28 17.56 -1.57 25.34
C ALA A 28 17.94 -2.85 24.58
N SER A 29 17.35 -3.97 24.97
CA SER A 29 17.34 -5.17 24.17
C SER A 29 16.74 -4.74 22.85
N LYS A 30 17.55 -4.62 21.82
CA LYS A 30 17.06 -4.73 20.46
C LYS A 30 16.43 -6.12 20.41
N ASN A 31 15.11 -6.16 20.58
CA ASN A 31 14.33 -7.31 20.13
C ASN A 31 14.45 -7.33 18.59
N ASP A 32 15.60 -7.74 18.10
CA ASP A 32 15.71 -8.52 16.89
C ASP A 32 15.02 -9.85 17.22
N SER A 33 13.69 -9.87 17.18
CA SER A 33 12.98 -11.08 16.86
C SER A 33 13.54 -11.47 15.48
N ALA A 34 14.54 -12.35 15.48
CA ALA A 34 15.15 -12.89 14.30
C ALA A 34 13.99 -13.41 13.44
N ARG A 35 13.59 -12.64 12.41
CA ARG A 35 12.62 -13.11 11.43
C ARG A 35 13.24 -14.38 10.89
N VAL A 36 12.60 -15.51 11.15
CA VAL A 36 13.00 -16.79 10.57
C VAL A 36 13.04 -16.55 9.06
N LYS A 37 14.26 -16.58 8.50
CA LYS A 37 14.40 -16.39 7.06
C LYS A 37 13.71 -17.57 6.38
N PRO A 38 12.84 -17.32 5.41
CA PRO A 38 12.23 -18.40 4.66
C PRO A 38 13.33 -19.21 3.98
N VAL A 39 13.20 -20.54 4.02
CA VAL A 39 14.15 -21.48 3.42
C VAL A 39 13.43 -22.33 2.37
N ALA A 40 14.17 -22.78 1.36
CA ALA A 40 13.63 -23.72 0.39
C ALA A 40 13.24 -25.04 1.07
N PRO A 41 12.14 -25.69 0.69
CA PRO A 41 11.84 -27.05 1.10
C PRO A 41 12.94 -28.01 0.60
N PRO A 42 13.13 -29.18 1.23
CA PRO A 42 14.07 -30.19 0.74
C PRO A 42 13.77 -30.58 -0.71
N GLY A 43 14.76 -30.36 -1.61
CA GLY A 43 14.60 -30.60 -3.04
C GLY A 43 13.69 -29.65 -3.79
N GLY A 44 13.20 -28.61 -3.13
CA GLY A 44 12.28 -27.62 -3.67
C GLY A 44 12.89 -26.24 -3.90
N VAL A 45 12.04 -25.28 -4.24
CA VAL A 45 12.43 -23.93 -4.63
C VAL A 45 11.89 -22.91 -3.63
N LEU A 46 12.72 -21.91 -3.27
CA LEU A 46 12.28 -20.70 -2.57
C LEU A 46 12.19 -19.54 -3.56
N VAL A 47 11.02 -18.91 -3.62
CA VAL A 47 10.77 -17.68 -4.37
C VAL A 47 10.51 -16.54 -3.39
N ARG A 48 11.32 -15.47 -3.48
CA ARG A 48 11.22 -14.29 -2.62
C ARG A 48 10.73 -13.10 -3.41
N GLY A 49 9.74 -12.42 -2.90
CA GLY A 49 9.24 -11.17 -3.46
C GLY A 49 9.15 -10.06 -2.43
N ALA A 50 9.18 -8.82 -2.91
CA ALA A 50 8.91 -7.66 -2.08
C ALA A 50 8.27 -6.52 -2.88
N GLY A 51 7.53 -5.64 -2.20
CA GLY A 51 7.01 -4.46 -2.88
C GLY A 51 5.70 -3.92 -2.32
N ALA A 52 4.79 -3.61 -3.23
CA ALA A 52 3.54 -2.93 -2.94
C ALA A 52 2.78 -3.51 -1.75
N THR A 53 2.33 -2.64 -0.85
CA THR A 53 1.49 -3.07 0.27
C THR A 53 0.03 -3.22 -0.15
N PHE A 54 -0.39 -2.55 -1.21
CA PHE A 54 -1.77 -2.62 -1.71
C PHE A 54 -2.22 -4.07 -2.00
N PRO A 55 -1.54 -4.89 -2.81
CA PRO A 55 -1.99 -6.26 -3.11
C PRO A 55 -1.63 -7.28 -2.02
N SER A 56 -0.91 -6.91 -0.97
CA SER A 56 -0.26 -7.86 -0.04
C SER A 56 -1.23 -8.84 0.61
N VAL A 57 -2.43 -8.40 0.96
CA VAL A 57 -3.44 -9.28 1.59
C VAL A 57 -3.86 -10.40 0.63
N LEU A 58 -4.05 -10.06 -0.65
CA LEU A 58 -4.41 -11.02 -1.68
C LEU A 58 -3.23 -11.94 -2.05
N TYR A 59 -2.04 -11.37 -2.23
CA TYR A 59 -0.84 -12.15 -2.55
C TYR A 59 -0.52 -13.19 -1.48
N LEU A 60 -0.57 -12.82 -0.21
CA LEU A 60 -0.35 -13.77 0.89
C LEU A 60 -1.41 -14.88 0.90
N ARG A 61 -2.68 -14.56 0.59
CA ARG A 61 -3.73 -15.56 0.46
C ARG A 61 -3.51 -16.51 -0.73
N TRP A 62 -3.10 -15.98 -1.87
CA TRP A 62 -2.75 -16.80 -3.04
C TRP A 62 -1.56 -17.72 -2.75
N PHE A 63 -0.50 -17.17 -2.14
CA PHE A 63 0.71 -17.94 -1.83
C PHE A 63 0.44 -19.05 -0.81
N ASP A 64 -0.35 -18.78 0.22
CA ASP A 64 -0.78 -19.82 1.16
C ASP A 64 -1.60 -20.93 0.47
N ALA A 65 -2.53 -20.56 -0.41
CA ALA A 65 -3.35 -21.51 -1.16
C ALA A 65 -2.52 -22.32 -2.17
N TYR A 66 -1.58 -21.66 -2.86
CA TYR A 66 -0.69 -22.33 -3.82
C TYR A 66 0.25 -23.33 -3.13
N GLN A 67 0.92 -22.91 -2.05
CA GLN A 67 1.86 -23.75 -1.32
C GLN A 67 1.22 -25.03 -0.73
N LYS A 68 -0.06 -24.98 -0.36
CA LYS A 68 -0.80 -26.16 0.09
C LYS A 68 -0.96 -27.21 -1.01
N GLN A 69 -0.97 -26.81 -2.27
CA GLN A 69 -1.07 -27.69 -3.43
C GLN A 69 0.30 -28.06 -4.01
N HIS A 70 1.33 -27.21 -3.74
CA HIS A 70 2.69 -27.34 -4.26
C HIS A 70 3.71 -27.21 -3.11
N PRO A 71 3.83 -28.25 -2.26
CA PRO A 71 4.67 -28.20 -1.05
C PRO A 71 6.18 -28.14 -1.33
N ASP A 72 6.60 -28.38 -2.56
CA ASP A 72 7.96 -28.21 -3.08
C ASP A 72 8.33 -26.74 -3.40
N THR A 73 7.37 -25.83 -3.36
CA THR A 73 7.56 -24.42 -3.66
C THR A 73 7.26 -23.56 -2.44
N ALA A 74 8.29 -22.91 -1.87
CA ALA A 74 8.13 -21.92 -0.82
C ALA A 74 8.04 -20.51 -1.40
N LEU A 75 7.08 -19.73 -0.94
CA LEU A 75 6.83 -18.36 -1.38
C LEU A 75 6.93 -17.42 -0.19
N ALA A 76 7.70 -16.36 -0.32
CA ALA A 76 7.82 -15.32 0.69
C ALA A 76 7.60 -13.95 0.07
N TYR A 77 6.83 -13.09 0.75
CA TYR A 77 6.55 -11.73 0.28
C TYR A 77 6.67 -10.72 1.41
N GLU A 78 7.44 -9.66 1.16
CA GLU A 78 7.60 -8.55 2.08
C GLU A 78 6.88 -7.30 1.54
N ALA A 79 5.86 -6.84 2.26
CA ALA A 79 5.09 -5.65 1.92
C ALA A 79 5.81 -4.38 2.38
N VAL A 80 6.79 -3.92 1.61
CA VAL A 80 7.71 -2.81 1.94
C VAL A 80 7.39 -1.49 1.23
N GLY A 81 6.42 -1.50 0.31
CA GLY A 81 6.05 -0.39 -0.57
C GLY A 81 6.62 -0.52 -1.97
N SER A 82 5.92 0.05 -2.95
CA SER A 82 6.25 -0.08 -4.39
C SER A 82 7.65 0.41 -4.72
N GLY A 83 8.07 1.56 -4.16
CA GLY A 83 9.40 2.10 -4.43
C GLY A 83 10.53 1.18 -3.97
N GLU A 84 10.41 0.62 -2.77
CA GLU A 84 11.38 -0.34 -2.24
C GLU A 84 11.33 -1.68 -3.00
N GLY A 85 10.12 -2.11 -3.43
CA GLY A 85 9.95 -3.29 -4.28
C GLY A 85 10.70 -3.16 -5.61
N VAL A 86 10.52 -2.04 -6.31
CA VAL A 86 11.27 -1.75 -7.55
C VAL A 86 12.77 -1.72 -7.30
N ARG A 87 13.23 -1.03 -6.24
CA ARG A 87 14.66 -0.95 -5.91
C ARG A 87 15.28 -2.34 -5.69
N ARG A 88 14.64 -3.18 -4.88
CA ARG A 88 15.11 -4.55 -4.60
C ARG A 88 15.09 -5.45 -5.83
N PHE A 89 14.07 -5.28 -6.68
CA PHE A 89 13.93 -6.02 -7.92
C PHE A 89 15.00 -5.63 -8.95
N VAL A 90 15.27 -4.34 -9.15
CA VAL A 90 16.36 -3.87 -10.04
C VAL A 90 17.72 -4.36 -9.56
N GLY A 91 17.92 -4.47 -8.25
CA GLY A 91 19.09 -5.10 -7.63
C GLY A 91 20.34 -4.23 -7.59
N ILE A 92 20.42 -3.10 -8.30
CA ILE A 92 21.60 -2.23 -8.34
C ILE A 92 21.78 -1.52 -6.99
N GLY A 93 22.93 -1.80 -6.33
CA GLY A 93 23.23 -1.25 -5.01
C GLY A 93 22.36 -1.83 -3.89
N VAL A 94 21.82 -3.01 -4.10
CA VAL A 94 21.08 -3.80 -3.12
C VAL A 94 21.95 -4.94 -2.62
N GLU A 95 22.01 -5.12 -1.30
CA GLU A 95 22.71 -6.27 -0.71
C GLU A 95 22.03 -7.59 -1.14
N ASP A 96 22.80 -8.67 -1.33
CA ASP A 96 22.30 -9.96 -1.82
C ASP A 96 21.12 -10.50 -0.99
N ASN A 97 21.14 -10.25 0.31
CA ASN A 97 20.06 -10.68 1.21
C ASN A 97 18.74 -9.95 0.99
N ASP A 98 18.80 -8.74 0.42
CA ASP A 98 17.64 -7.88 0.15
C ASP A 98 17.17 -7.97 -1.31
N GLN A 99 17.95 -8.55 -2.21
CA GLN A 99 17.52 -8.83 -3.57
C GLN A 99 16.37 -9.84 -3.58
N VAL A 100 15.47 -9.68 -4.53
CA VAL A 100 14.26 -10.50 -4.64
C VAL A 100 14.14 -11.12 -6.02
N ASP A 101 13.44 -12.24 -6.08
CA ASP A 101 13.18 -12.94 -7.34
C ASP A 101 12.07 -12.24 -8.14
N PHE A 102 11.14 -11.56 -7.45
CA PHE A 102 10.13 -10.73 -8.09
C PHE A 102 9.83 -9.48 -7.26
N GLY A 103 9.45 -8.40 -7.92
CA GLY A 103 8.95 -7.20 -7.29
C GLY A 103 7.43 -7.08 -7.37
N ALA A 104 6.84 -6.13 -6.64
CA ALA A 104 5.45 -5.73 -6.84
C ALA A 104 5.28 -4.22 -6.73
N SER A 105 4.46 -3.64 -7.61
CA SER A 105 4.23 -2.19 -7.63
C SER A 105 2.85 -1.85 -8.18
N ASP A 106 2.17 -0.86 -7.56
CA ASP A 106 0.92 -0.27 -8.08
C ASP A 106 1.20 0.99 -8.93
N ALA A 107 2.48 1.36 -9.09
CA ALA A 107 2.97 2.26 -10.11
C ALA A 107 3.84 1.46 -11.07
N ALA A 108 3.47 1.38 -12.35
CA ALA A 108 4.28 0.65 -13.32
C ALA A 108 5.72 1.21 -13.32
N MET A 109 6.70 0.32 -13.46
CA MET A 109 8.11 0.72 -13.56
C MET A 109 8.30 1.73 -14.68
N ARG A 110 9.15 2.72 -14.44
CA ARG A 110 9.57 3.68 -15.46
C ARG A 110 10.47 2.97 -16.48
N ASP A 111 10.48 3.46 -17.70
CA ASP A 111 11.32 2.90 -18.77
C ASP A 111 12.80 2.88 -18.39
N GLU A 112 13.26 3.91 -17.67
CA GLU A 112 14.63 4.00 -17.14
C GLU A 112 14.98 2.84 -16.20
N ASP A 113 14.05 2.47 -15.31
CA ASP A 113 14.25 1.38 -14.35
C ASP A 113 14.19 0.01 -15.07
N ILE A 114 13.35 -0.13 -16.09
CA ILE A 114 13.28 -1.33 -16.94
C ILE A 114 14.60 -1.54 -17.68
N VAL A 115 15.12 -0.49 -18.33
CA VAL A 115 16.41 -0.55 -19.06
C VAL A 115 17.58 -0.86 -18.13
N ARG A 116 17.54 -0.37 -16.89
CA ARG A 116 18.59 -0.62 -15.89
C ARG A 116 18.51 -2.01 -15.25
N THR A 117 17.44 -2.77 -15.47
CA THR A 117 17.30 -4.12 -14.90
C THR A 117 18.17 -5.11 -15.70
N PRO A 118 19.25 -5.70 -15.11
CA PRO A 118 20.24 -6.44 -15.88
C PRO A 118 19.68 -7.67 -16.61
N ALA A 119 18.72 -8.37 -16.00
CA ALA A 119 18.06 -9.55 -16.57
C ALA A 119 16.79 -9.21 -17.38
N GLY A 120 16.58 -7.92 -17.68
CA GLY A 120 15.34 -7.42 -18.26
C GLY A 120 14.16 -7.49 -17.30
N ALA A 121 13.07 -6.81 -17.61
CA ALA A 121 11.87 -6.81 -16.77
C ALA A 121 10.61 -7.06 -17.61
N LEU A 122 9.66 -7.80 -17.02
CA LEU A 122 8.28 -7.92 -17.46
C LEU A 122 7.38 -7.39 -16.35
N LEU A 123 6.35 -6.65 -16.71
CA LEU A 123 5.33 -6.13 -15.81
C LEU A 123 4.03 -6.85 -16.09
N ILE A 124 3.58 -7.66 -15.14
CA ILE A 124 2.40 -8.51 -15.28
C ILE A 124 1.30 -7.95 -14.36
N PRO A 125 0.19 -7.42 -14.89
CA PRO A 125 -0.94 -7.02 -14.05
C PRO A 125 -1.56 -8.26 -13.40
N MET A 126 -1.84 -8.18 -12.09
CA MET A 126 -2.33 -9.32 -11.32
C MET A 126 -3.76 -9.14 -10.82
N THR A 127 -4.11 -7.94 -10.43
CA THR A 127 -5.42 -7.56 -9.91
C THR A 127 -5.56 -6.04 -9.94
N ALA A 128 -6.72 -5.56 -9.55
CA ALA A 128 -7.00 -4.14 -9.39
C ALA A 128 -7.80 -3.88 -8.11
N GLY A 129 -8.03 -2.60 -7.80
CA GLY A 129 -8.92 -2.23 -6.69
C GLY A 129 -9.02 -0.74 -6.50
N GLY A 130 -9.93 -0.35 -5.60
CA GLY A 130 -10.19 1.04 -5.27
C GLY A 130 -9.22 1.59 -4.22
N VAL A 131 -8.77 2.82 -4.43
CA VAL A 131 -8.09 3.61 -3.39
C VAL A 131 -9.14 4.44 -2.67
N ALA A 132 -9.50 4.03 -1.45
CA ALA A 132 -10.54 4.65 -0.67
C ALA A 132 -10.00 5.84 0.14
N LEU A 133 -10.81 6.90 0.29
CA LEU A 133 -10.59 7.93 1.30
C LEU A 133 -11.27 7.48 2.59
N ALA A 134 -10.50 6.87 3.48
CA ALA A 134 -10.96 6.45 4.79
C ALA A 134 -10.85 7.58 5.79
N TYR A 135 -11.78 7.65 6.73
CA TYR A 135 -11.84 8.73 7.71
C TYR A 135 -12.26 8.25 9.10
N ASN A 136 -11.89 9.03 10.11
CA ASN A 136 -12.35 8.88 11.48
C ASN A 136 -13.02 10.21 11.91
N LEU A 137 -14.34 10.24 11.95
CA LEU A 137 -15.13 11.43 12.26
C LEU A 137 -16.17 11.08 13.34
N PRO A 138 -15.79 11.16 14.63
CA PRO A 138 -16.71 10.85 15.72
C PRO A 138 -17.95 11.73 15.70
N GLY A 139 -19.10 11.11 16.02
CA GLY A 139 -20.39 11.81 16.06
C GLY A 139 -21.01 12.16 14.71
N PHE A 140 -20.35 11.85 13.59
CA PHE A 140 -20.95 11.97 12.27
C PHE A 140 -21.62 10.66 11.86
N GLU A 141 -22.90 10.72 11.52
CA GLU A 141 -23.70 9.56 11.11
C GLU A 141 -24.03 9.61 9.61
N GLY A 142 -24.18 8.41 9.02
CA GLY A 142 -24.47 8.23 7.60
C GLY A 142 -23.23 8.36 6.70
N ASP A 143 -23.44 8.38 5.40
CA ASP A 143 -22.36 8.40 4.40
C ASP A 143 -21.82 9.82 4.22
N LEU A 144 -20.52 9.95 4.32
CA LEU A 144 -19.81 11.19 4.01
C LEU A 144 -19.60 11.29 2.50
N LYS A 145 -20.09 12.36 1.90
CA LYS A 145 -19.89 12.67 0.48
C LYS A 145 -18.82 13.74 0.33
N LEU A 146 -17.82 13.48 -0.50
CA LEU A 146 -16.77 14.46 -0.81
C LEU A 146 -16.77 14.77 -2.30
N SER A 147 -17.02 16.05 -2.63
CA SER A 147 -16.89 16.51 -4.01
C SER A 147 -15.42 16.53 -4.45
N ARG A 148 -15.18 16.49 -5.77
CA ARG A 148 -13.83 16.57 -6.38
C ARG A 148 -13.04 17.78 -5.84
N LYS A 149 -13.70 18.93 -5.70
CA LYS A 149 -13.11 20.13 -5.11
C LYS A 149 -12.81 19.96 -3.62
N ALA A 150 -13.70 19.26 -2.88
CA ALA A 150 -13.54 19.11 -1.44
C ALA A 150 -12.35 18.21 -1.11
N TYR A 151 -12.26 16.98 -1.66
CA TYR A 151 -11.13 16.13 -1.32
C TYR A 151 -9.80 16.63 -1.89
N THR A 152 -9.80 17.26 -3.08
CA THR A 152 -8.58 17.92 -3.58
C THR A 152 -8.13 19.04 -2.65
N GLY A 153 -9.06 19.91 -2.19
CA GLY A 153 -8.77 21.01 -1.27
C GLY A 153 -8.26 20.54 0.10
N ILE A 154 -8.74 19.40 0.59
CA ILE A 154 -8.23 18.77 1.82
C ILE A 154 -6.74 18.40 1.64
N PHE A 155 -6.40 17.68 0.58
CA PHE A 155 -5.03 17.23 0.36
C PHE A 155 -4.07 18.33 -0.16
N LEU A 156 -4.61 19.45 -0.66
CA LEU A 156 -3.87 20.69 -0.89
C LEU A 156 -3.66 21.53 0.39
N GLY A 157 -4.24 21.11 1.54
CA GLY A 157 -4.16 21.82 2.81
C GLY A 157 -4.99 23.13 2.85
N GLN A 158 -5.89 23.32 1.90
CA GLN A 158 -6.78 24.47 1.80
C GLN A 158 -8.02 24.32 2.68
N ILE A 159 -8.63 23.16 2.69
CA ILE A 159 -9.74 22.78 3.57
C ILE A 159 -9.16 22.16 4.83
N LYS A 160 -9.34 22.85 5.96
CA LYS A 160 -8.71 22.50 7.24
C LYS A 160 -9.69 22.04 8.31
N ASN A 161 -10.99 22.12 8.04
CA ASN A 161 -12.03 21.80 9.02
C ASN A 161 -13.17 21.01 8.37
N TRP A 162 -13.75 20.06 9.11
CA TRP A 162 -14.80 19.20 8.59
C TRP A 162 -16.10 19.95 8.28
N ASN A 163 -16.41 21.05 8.98
CA ASN A 163 -17.57 21.90 8.70
C ASN A 163 -17.34 22.93 7.58
N ASP A 164 -16.32 22.75 6.76
CA ASP A 164 -16.07 23.62 5.60
C ASP A 164 -17.29 23.66 4.66
N PRO A 165 -17.68 24.83 4.13
CA PRO A 165 -18.82 25.00 3.24
C PRO A 165 -18.79 24.06 2.00
N LEU A 166 -17.61 23.74 1.44
CA LEU A 166 -17.49 22.81 0.31
C LEU A 166 -17.83 21.36 0.69
N ILE A 167 -17.49 20.94 1.92
CA ILE A 167 -17.90 19.63 2.43
C ILE A 167 -19.39 19.65 2.76
N GLN A 168 -19.86 20.71 3.44
CA GLN A 168 -21.26 20.84 3.83
C GLN A 168 -22.21 20.82 2.63
N LYS A 169 -21.82 21.43 1.50
CA LYS A 169 -22.60 21.46 0.26
C LYS A 169 -22.92 20.07 -0.28
N SER A 170 -22.00 19.11 -0.13
CA SER A 170 -22.20 17.72 -0.56
C SER A 170 -22.98 16.87 0.46
N ASN A 171 -23.21 17.41 1.67
CA ASN A 171 -23.87 16.73 2.79
C ASN A 171 -25.04 17.55 3.35
N PRO A 172 -26.05 17.88 2.52
CA PRO A 172 -27.17 18.69 2.97
C PRO A 172 -27.94 17.97 4.08
N GLY A 173 -28.39 18.72 5.09
CA GLY A 173 -29.11 18.18 6.24
C GLY A 173 -28.28 17.41 7.25
N ARG A 174 -26.97 17.24 7.02
CA ARG A 174 -26.03 16.61 7.96
C ARG A 174 -25.28 17.67 8.75
N LYS A 175 -25.13 17.45 10.06
CA LYS A 175 -24.33 18.34 10.93
C LYS A 175 -22.89 17.84 10.91
N LEU A 176 -22.02 18.53 10.18
CA LEU A 176 -20.58 18.27 10.23
C LEU A 176 -19.96 18.90 11.48
N PRO A 177 -19.07 18.22 12.21
CA PRO A 177 -18.46 18.76 13.41
C PRO A 177 -17.47 19.87 13.09
N ASN A 178 -17.36 20.83 13.99
CA ASN A 178 -16.26 21.80 13.96
C ASN A 178 -14.98 21.14 14.50
N LEU A 179 -14.34 20.35 13.66
CA LEU A 179 -13.16 19.54 13.99
C LEU A 179 -12.10 19.72 12.90
N THR A 180 -10.86 19.93 13.32
CA THR A 180 -9.75 20.07 12.38
C THR A 180 -9.52 18.79 11.61
N ILE A 181 -9.30 18.91 10.29
CA ILE A 181 -8.92 17.80 9.43
C ILE A 181 -7.42 17.55 9.58
N THR A 182 -7.04 16.30 9.85
CA THR A 182 -5.67 15.82 9.81
C THR A 182 -5.53 14.79 8.70
N THR A 183 -4.71 15.07 7.70
CA THR A 183 -4.45 14.11 6.63
C THR A 183 -3.47 13.03 7.11
N VAL A 184 -3.72 11.77 6.74
CA VAL A 184 -2.81 10.64 6.99
C VAL A 184 -2.31 10.12 5.65
N VAL A 185 -1.00 10.16 5.46
CA VAL A 185 -0.36 9.92 4.17
C VAL A 185 0.79 8.91 4.27
N ARG A 186 1.24 8.41 3.13
CA ARG A 186 2.35 7.45 3.07
C ARG A 186 3.70 8.13 3.34
N ALA A 187 4.53 7.44 4.14
CA ALA A 187 5.90 7.83 4.45
C ALA A 187 6.93 7.17 3.49
N ASP A 188 6.54 6.13 2.78
CA ASP A 188 7.35 5.31 1.88
C ASP A 188 7.01 5.58 0.41
N GLY A 189 7.85 5.11 -0.50
CA GLY A 189 7.56 5.10 -1.94
C GLY A 189 6.37 4.18 -2.25
N SER A 190 5.22 4.76 -2.58
CA SER A 190 3.93 4.07 -2.61
C SER A 190 3.24 4.16 -3.96
N GLY A 191 2.86 3.00 -4.51
CA GLY A 191 2.00 2.93 -5.68
C GLY A 191 0.58 3.42 -5.39
N THR A 192 0.06 3.20 -4.16
CA THR A 192 -1.22 3.77 -3.73
C THR A 192 -1.19 5.31 -3.73
N THR A 193 -0.06 5.91 -3.28
CA THR A 193 0.17 7.35 -3.42
C THR A 193 0.17 7.77 -4.89
N PHE A 194 0.84 7.00 -5.75
CA PHE A 194 0.89 7.29 -7.18
C PHE A 194 -0.51 7.28 -7.81
N ALA A 195 -1.31 6.24 -7.54
CA ALA A 195 -2.69 6.15 -8.04
C ALA A 195 -3.55 7.33 -7.60
N PHE A 196 -3.48 7.69 -6.32
CA PHE A 196 -4.20 8.83 -5.76
C PHE A 196 -3.75 10.16 -6.37
N THR A 197 -2.44 10.41 -6.44
CA THR A 197 -1.90 11.66 -6.98
C THR A 197 -2.11 11.79 -8.48
N LYS A 198 -2.10 10.67 -9.20
CA LYS A 198 -2.42 10.64 -10.64
C LYS A 198 -3.88 10.99 -10.89
N HIS A 199 -4.79 10.56 -10.01
CA HIS A 199 -6.18 11.00 -10.05
C HIS A 199 -6.29 12.50 -9.75
N LEU A 200 -5.64 13.01 -8.70
CA LEU A 200 -5.65 14.44 -8.36
C LEU A 200 -5.08 15.30 -9.49
N ASP A 201 -4.04 14.80 -10.18
CA ASP A 201 -3.46 15.44 -11.37
C ASP A 201 -4.46 15.56 -12.53
N ALA A 202 -5.26 14.51 -12.75
CA ALA A 202 -6.26 14.50 -13.80
C ALA A 202 -7.40 15.49 -13.55
N ILE A 203 -7.77 15.72 -12.27
CA ILE A 203 -8.96 16.50 -11.91
C ILE A 203 -8.67 17.92 -11.42
N SER A 204 -7.40 18.27 -11.17
CA SER A 204 -7.02 19.56 -10.59
C SER A 204 -5.77 20.12 -11.24
N GLU A 205 -5.93 21.24 -11.94
CA GLU A 205 -4.80 21.99 -12.50
C GLU A 205 -3.85 22.46 -11.40
N GLN A 206 -4.38 22.91 -10.26
CA GLN A 206 -3.55 23.33 -9.13
C GLN A 206 -2.67 22.19 -8.61
N TRP A 207 -3.23 20.96 -8.47
CA TRP A 207 -2.44 19.81 -8.08
C TRP A 207 -1.35 19.51 -9.10
N ARG A 208 -1.70 19.49 -10.39
CA ARG A 208 -0.79 19.22 -11.50
C ARG A 208 0.41 20.17 -11.49
N ASN A 209 0.16 21.45 -11.30
CA ASN A 209 1.20 22.47 -11.33
C ASN A 209 2.10 22.45 -10.08
N GLN A 210 1.61 21.96 -8.94
CA GLN A 210 2.36 21.94 -7.68
C GLN A 210 3.08 20.64 -7.38
N PHE A 211 2.46 19.50 -7.69
CA PHE A 211 2.92 18.18 -7.25
C PHE A 211 3.01 17.16 -8.37
N GLY A 212 2.03 17.12 -9.27
CA GLY A 212 1.90 16.06 -10.28
C GLY A 212 1.66 14.68 -9.69
N PRO A 213 1.72 13.61 -10.52
CA PRO A 213 1.65 12.24 -10.06
C PRO A 213 3.01 11.79 -9.50
N ALA A 214 3.03 11.22 -8.29
CA ALA A 214 4.27 10.81 -7.62
C ALA A 214 4.04 9.65 -6.65
N THR A 215 5.06 8.83 -6.44
CA THR A 215 5.08 7.77 -5.41
C THR A 215 5.44 8.31 -4.02
N ILE A 216 6.10 9.48 -3.97
CA ILE A 216 6.46 10.22 -2.76
C ILE A 216 6.09 11.67 -2.98
N VAL A 217 5.38 12.27 -2.03
CA VAL A 217 4.94 13.67 -2.09
C VAL A 217 5.41 14.43 -0.85
N ASN A 218 5.82 15.65 -1.04
CA ASN A 218 5.99 16.60 0.07
C ASN A 218 4.64 17.23 0.41
N TRP A 219 3.83 16.50 1.18
CA TRP A 219 2.45 16.88 1.50
C TRP A 219 2.40 18.21 2.26
N PRO A 220 1.47 19.10 1.90
CA PRO A 220 1.28 20.35 2.61
C PRO A 220 0.72 20.14 4.03
N GLY A 221 1.00 21.12 4.90
CA GLY A 221 0.50 21.12 6.29
C GLY A 221 1.17 20.06 7.17
N ASN A 222 0.49 19.73 8.27
CA ASN A 222 0.96 18.77 9.29
C ASN A 222 0.39 17.37 9.03
N ALA A 223 0.66 16.80 7.85
CA ALA A 223 0.20 15.46 7.53
C ALA A 223 0.88 14.41 8.42
N MET A 224 0.12 13.55 9.06
CA MET A 224 0.64 12.36 9.72
C MET A 224 1.14 11.37 8.68
N ARG A 225 2.35 10.83 8.90
CA ARG A 225 3.00 9.92 7.96
C ARG A 225 3.05 8.50 8.52
N ALA A 226 2.76 7.49 7.70
CA ALA A 226 2.84 6.08 8.06
C ALA A 226 3.33 5.21 6.90
N LYS A 227 4.09 4.15 7.18
CA LYS A 227 4.57 3.21 6.16
C LYS A 227 3.48 2.19 5.82
N GLY A 228 3.23 1.97 4.52
CA GLY A 228 2.28 0.97 4.06
C GLY A 228 0.81 1.30 4.32
N ASN A 229 -0.09 0.58 3.67
CA ASN A 229 -1.54 0.77 3.82
C ASN A 229 -2.04 0.43 5.23
N GLU A 230 -1.49 -0.62 5.84
CA GLU A 230 -1.91 -1.08 7.17
C GLU A 230 -1.70 -0.01 8.25
N TYR A 231 -0.51 0.60 8.29
CA TYR A 231 -0.24 1.63 9.30
C TYR A 231 -0.95 2.95 9.02
N VAL A 232 -1.23 3.29 7.74
CA VAL A 232 -2.12 4.42 7.42
C VAL A 232 -3.52 4.15 7.95
N ALA A 233 -4.10 2.98 7.71
CA ALA A 233 -5.41 2.61 8.24
C ALA A 233 -5.45 2.62 9.77
N ALA A 234 -4.43 2.06 10.43
CA ALA A 234 -4.31 2.07 11.89
C ALA A 234 -4.23 3.51 12.45
N ARG A 235 -3.47 4.40 11.79
CA ARG A 235 -3.33 5.79 12.22
C ARG A 235 -4.65 6.56 12.06
N ILE A 236 -5.38 6.35 10.97
CA ILE A 236 -6.72 6.92 10.80
C ILE A 236 -7.65 6.46 11.93
N LYS A 237 -7.66 5.16 12.24
CA LYS A 237 -8.53 4.60 13.29
C LYS A 237 -8.29 5.22 14.68
N GLN A 238 -7.03 5.57 14.96
CA GLN A 238 -6.60 6.11 16.26
C GLN A 238 -6.72 7.63 16.38
N SER A 239 -7.01 8.35 15.29
CA SER A 239 -6.91 9.81 15.25
C SER A 239 -8.24 10.43 14.84
N ASP A 240 -8.93 11.04 15.79
CA ASP A 240 -10.18 11.77 15.53
C ASP A 240 -9.97 12.93 14.56
N GLY A 241 -10.92 13.13 13.64
CA GLY A 241 -10.83 14.15 12.60
C GLY A 241 -9.86 13.83 11.47
N SER A 242 -9.30 12.62 11.42
CA SER A 242 -8.37 12.24 10.36
C SER A 242 -9.06 11.72 9.10
N ILE A 243 -8.36 11.89 7.97
CA ILE A 243 -8.68 11.33 6.66
C ILE A 243 -7.40 10.92 5.95
N GLY A 244 -7.41 9.79 5.26
CA GLY A 244 -6.27 9.32 4.47
C GLY A 244 -6.70 8.42 3.32
N TYR A 245 -5.78 8.18 2.39
CA TYR A 245 -5.99 7.27 1.28
C TYR A 245 -5.35 5.91 1.55
N VAL A 246 -6.12 4.85 1.33
CA VAL A 246 -5.69 3.45 1.52
C VAL A 246 -6.35 2.55 0.48
N GLY A 247 -5.78 1.40 0.22
CA GLY A 247 -6.51 0.33 -0.46
C GLY A 247 -7.80 -0.01 0.29
N TYR A 248 -8.89 -0.20 -0.43
CA TYR A 248 -10.21 -0.39 0.17
C TYR A 248 -10.27 -1.60 1.11
N GLU A 249 -9.54 -2.67 0.81
CA GLU A 249 -9.41 -3.86 1.65
C GLU A 249 -8.82 -3.56 3.05
N PHE A 250 -7.89 -2.61 3.15
CA PHE A 250 -7.35 -2.17 4.44
C PHE A 250 -8.36 -1.35 5.24
N ALA A 251 -9.14 -0.52 4.57
CA ALA A 251 -10.24 0.19 5.23
C ALA A 251 -11.28 -0.79 5.77
N ARG A 252 -11.65 -1.81 4.99
CA ARG A 252 -12.56 -2.89 5.42
C ARG A 252 -12.00 -3.68 6.61
N LYS A 253 -10.74 -4.16 6.52
CA LYS A 253 -10.07 -4.92 7.57
C LYS A 253 -9.98 -4.13 8.88
N ALA A 254 -9.71 -2.83 8.81
CA ALA A 254 -9.65 -1.94 9.95
C ALA A 254 -11.03 -1.44 10.42
N GLN A 255 -12.12 -1.79 9.71
CA GLN A 255 -13.49 -1.32 9.98
C GLN A 255 -13.58 0.21 9.96
N LEU A 256 -12.88 0.85 9.03
CA LEU A 256 -12.95 2.29 8.82
C LEU A 256 -14.14 2.65 7.93
N ARG A 257 -14.69 3.83 8.20
CA ARG A 257 -15.65 4.45 7.28
C ARG A 257 -14.88 5.02 6.09
N VAL A 258 -15.50 4.95 4.91
CA VAL A 258 -14.96 5.50 3.68
C VAL A 258 -15.91 6.49 3.07
N ALA A 259 -15.38 7.55 2.48
CA ALA A 259 -16.20 8.56 1.83
C ALA A 259 -16.72 8.07 0.46
N LEU A 260 -17.94 8.48 0.13
CA LEU A 260 -18.42 8.43 -1.24
C LEU A 260 -17.79 9.59 -2.00
N LEU A 261 -17.08 9.29 -3.10
CA LEU A 261 -16.38 10.30 -3.89
C LEU A 261 -17.17 10.69 -5.13
N GLU A 262 -17.20 11.99 -5.41
CA GLU A 262 -17.76 12.52 -6.64
C GLU A 262 -16.90 12.06 -7.82
N ASN A 263 -17.51 11.35 -8.78
CA ASN A 263 -16.87 10.92 -10.01
C ASN A 263 -16.99 11.96 -11.13
N LYS A 264 -16.52 11.61 -12.33
CA LYS A 264 -16.55 12.47 -13.51
C LYS A 264 -17.95 12.92 -13.90
N GLU A 265 -18.95 12.06 -13.67
CA GLU A 265 -20.39 12.31 -13.98
C GLU A 265 -21.13 13.02 -12.84
N GLY A 266 -20.42 13.51 -11.78
CA GLY A 266 -21.01 14.18 -10.65
C GLY A 266 -21.79 13.27 -9.69
N LYS A 267 -21.59 11.94 -9.77
CA LYS A 267 -22.21 10.98 -8.87
C LYS A 267 -21.27 10.67 -7.71
N PHE A 268 -21.86 10.47 -6.52
CA PHE A 268 -21.10 10.06 -5.33
C PHE A 268 -21.09 8.54 -5.22
N VAL A 269 -19.93 7.93 -5.46
CA VAL A 269 -19.77 6.49 -5.66
C VAL A 269 -18.88 5.89 -4.57
N PRO A 270 -19.25 4.72 -3.98
CA PRO A 270 -18.42 4.00 -3.01
C PRO A 270 -17.31 3.17 -3.71
N PRO A 271 -16.22 2.81 -3.00
CA PRO A 271 -15.12 2.01 -3.54
C PRO A 271 -15.43 0.50 -3.60
N LEU A 272 -16.67 0.12 -3.92
CA LEU A 272 -17.08 -1.28 -4.01
C LEU A 272 -16.52 -1.94 -5.27
N ALA A 273 -16.35 -3.28 -5.23
CA ALA A 273 -15.82 -4.04 -6.35
C ALA A 273 -16.56 -3.76 -7.67
N ALA A 274 -17.90 -3.72 -7.66
CA ALA A 274 -18.71 -3.42 -8.85
C ALA A 274 -18.41 -2.03 -9.43
N ASN A 275 -18.21 -1.01 -8.58
CA ASN A 275 -17.92 0.35 -9.01
C ASN A 275 -16.48 0.48 -9.54
N CYS A 276 -15.55 -0.27 -8.97
CA CYS A 276 -14.19 -0.38 -9.48
C CYS A 276 -14.13 -1.17 -10.80
N GLN A 277 -14.95 -2.22 -10.97
CA GLN A 277 -15.09 -2.94 -12.24
C GLN A 277 -15.63 -2.03 -13.34
N ALA A 278 -16.67 -1.23 -13.06
CA ALA A 278 -17.21 -0.25 -14.00
C ALA A 278 -16.12 0.74 -14.47
N ALA A 279 -15.27 1.20 -13.54
CA ALA A 279 -14.14 2.07 -13.86
C ALA A 279 -13.10 1.36 -14.74
N LEU A 280 -12.74 0.11 -14.42
CA LEU A 280 -11.75 -0.66 -15.19
C LEU A 280 -12.24 -1.04 -16.58
N ALA A 281 -13.54 -1.20 -16.79
CA ALA A 281 -14.12 -1.48 -18.10
C ALA A 281 -13.87 -0.35 -19.11
N THR A 282 -13.51 0.86 -18.63
CA THR A 282 -13.13 1.99 -19.48
C THR A 282 -11.64 2.01 -19.83
N ALA A 283 -10.84 1.09 -19.25
CA ALA A 283 -9.40 1.07 -19.46
C ALA A 283 -9.02 0.40 -20.78
N GLU A 284 -8.22 1.07 -21.57
CA GLU A 284 -7.50 0.44 -22.67
C GLU A 284 -6.16 -0.08 -22.19
N LEU A 285 -5.93 -1.39 -22.35
CA LEU A 285 -4.66 -2.01 -21.97
C LEU A 285 -3.73 -2.05 -23.18
N PRO A 286 -2.65 -1.24 -23.19
CA PRO A 286 -1.67 -1.25 -24.26
C PRO A 286 -0.84 -2.56 -24.25
N GLU A 287 -0.07 -2.80 -25.31
CA GLU A 287 0.77 -4.02 -25.43
C GLU A 287 1.78 -4.17 -24.28
N ASN A 288 2.28 -3.06 -23.75
CA ASN A 288 3.22 -3.09 -22.61
C ASN A 288 2.55 -3.32 -21.25
N LEU A 289 1.23 -3.58 -21.23
CA LEU A 289 0.42 -3.88 -20.04
C LEU A 289 0.42 -2.79 -18.94
N ARG A 290 0.84 -1.56 -19.27
CA ARG A 290 0.92 -0.43 -18.32
C ARG A 290 -0.25 0.53 -18.56
N ALA A 291 -1.41 0.22 -17.97
CA ALA A 291 -2.60 1.05 -18.04
C ALA A 291 -2.87 1.80 -16.73
N TYR A 292 -3.41 3.00 -16.86
CA TYR A 292 -3.88 3.80 -15.73
C TYR A 292 -5.27 4.35 -16.04
N VAL A 293 -6.11 4.43 -15.02
CA VAL A 293 -7.49 4.94 -15.13
C VAL A 293 -7.67 6.09 -14.14
N PRO A 294 -7.07 7.26 -14.43
CA PRO A 294 -6.98 8.33 -13.43
C PRO A 294 -8.29 9.07 -13.16
N ASP A 295 -9.26 9.04 -14.09
CA ASP A 295 -10.56 9.70 -13.96
C ASP A 295 -11.57 9.00 -14.90
N PRO A 296 -12.00 7.78 -14.54
CA PRO A 296 -12.86 6.96 -15.41
C PRO A 296 -14.21 7.62 -15.67
N ALA A 297 -14.72 7.44 -16.89
CA ALA A 297 -16.08 7.81 -17.23
C ALA A 297 -17.09 6.78 -16.68
N GLY A 298 -18.37 7.16 -16.64
CA GLY A 298 -19.47 6.30 -16.24
C GLY A 298 -20.03 6.64 -14.87
N ALA A 299 -21.38 6.67 -14.79
CA ALA A 299 -22.10 7.10 -13.59
C ALA A 299 -21.81 6.25 -12.35
N ASP A 300 -21.52 4.96 -12.55
CA ASP A 300 -21.22 4.01 -11.48
C ASP A 300 -19.71 3.81 -11.25
N SER A 301 -18.85 4.45 -12.04
CA SER A 301 -17.40 4.31 -11.95
C SER A 301 -16.85 4.98 -10.70
N TYR A 302 -16.12 4.20 -9.86
CA TYR A 302 -15.38 4.76 -8.74
C TYR A 302 -14.16 5.55 -9.26
N PRO A 303 -13.90 6.77 -8.77
CA PRO A 303 -12.95 7.67 -9.43
C PRO A 303 -11.47 7.30 -9.25
N ILE A 304 -11.09 6.51 -8.23
CA ILE A 304 -9.69 6.21 -7.91
C ILE A 304 -9.47 4.71 -7.91
N VAL A 305 -9.12 4.17 -9.06
CA VAL A 305 -8.84 2.74 -9.25
C VAL A 305 -7.41 2.55 -9.74
N THR A 306 -6.76 1.51 -9.28
CA THR A 306 -5.42 1.14 -9.73
C THR A 306 -5.33 -0.34 -10.07
N LEU A 307 -4.54 -0.65 -11.09
CA LEU A 307 -3.96 -1.97 -11.28
C LEU A 307 -2.74 -2.12 -10.36
N THR A 308 -2.33 -3.36 -10.12
CA THR A 308 -1.06 -3.70 -9.49
C THR A 308 -0.33 -4.72 -10.33
N TRP A 309 0.97 -4.59 -10.41
CA TRP A 309 1.84 -5.44 -11.23
C TRP A 309 2.81 -6.22 -10.37
N ILE A 310 3.06 -7.47 -10.73
CA ILE A 310 4.30 -8.12 -10.39
C ILE A 310 5.37 -7.71 -11.42
N LEU A 311 6.61 -7.68 -10.96
CA LEU A 311 7.81 -7.39 -11.73
C LEU A 311 8.63 -8.66 -11.74
N VAL A 312 8.86 -9.26 -12.89
CA VAL A 312 9.66 -10.50 -13.03
C VAL A 312 10.77 -10.29 -14.04
N HIS A 313 11.90 -10.93 -13.83
CA HIS A 313 13.00 -10.90 -14.80
C HIS A 313 12.62 -11.70 -16.05
N ARG A 314 13.11 -11.26 -17.19
CA ARG A 314 13.01 -12.05 -18.43
C ARG A 314 13.84 -13.31 -18.36
N THR A 315 14.97 -13.28 -17.64
CA THR A 315 15.89 -14.41 -17.55
C THR A 315 16.34 -14.64 -16.12
N TYR A 316 16.22 -15.86 -15.65
CA TYR A 316 16.73 -16.33 -14.36
C TYR A 316 17.91 -17.27 -14.57
N ALA A 317 18.90 -17.22 -13.67
CA ALA A 317 20.03 -18.16 -13.71
C ALA A 317 19.61 -19.59 -13.35
N ASP A 318 18.54 -19.75 -12.56
CA ASP A 318 17.99 -21.01 -12.10
C ASP A 318 16.69 -21.30 -12.85
N ALA A 319 16.67 -22.36 -13.66
CA ALA A 319 15.51 -22.79 -14.44
C ALA A 319 14.34 -23.24 -13.57
N ALA A 320 14.60 -23.87 -12.41
CA ALA A 320 13.56 -24.29 -11.49
C ALA A 320 12.86 -23.08 -10.87
N LYS A 321 13.60 -22.02 -10.57
CA LYS A 321 13.04 -20.74 -10.08
C LYS A 321 12.21 -20.03 -11.14
N ALA A 322 12.69 -19.98 -12.38
CA ALA A 322 11.92 -19.41 -13.50
C ALA A 322 10.58 -20.14 -13.67
N LYS A 323 10.61 -21.47 -13.65
CA LYS A 323 9.41 -22.30 -13.73
C LYS A 323 8.45 -22.06 -12.55
N ALA A 324 8.97 -22.01 -11.31
CA ALA A 324 8.15 -21.77 -10.14
C ALA A 324 7.45 -20.38 -10.17
N LEU A 325 8.16 -19.34 -10.63
CA LEU A 325 7.60 -18.01 -10.83
C LEU A 325 6.50 -18.01 -11.89
N HIS A 326 6.74 -18.63 -13.03
CA HIS A 326 5.74 -18.79 -14.09
C HIS A 326 4.49 -19.48 -13.54
N ASP A 327 4.66 -20.64 -12.90
CA ASP A 327 3.55 -21.48 -12.46
C ASP A 327 2.70 -20.80 -11.38
N VAL A 328 3.31 -20.17 -10.37
CA VAL A 328 2.55 -19.51 -9.31
C VAL A 328 1.75 -18.32 -9.85
N PHE A 329 2.31 -17.53 -10.76
CA PHE A 329 1.60 -16.38 -11.29
C PHE A 329 0.57 -16.75 -12.37
N ALA A 330 0.83 -17.79 -13.16
CA ALA A 330 -0.17 -18.37 -14.05
C ALA A 330 -1.37 -18.92 -13.27
N TRP A 331 -1.10 -19.66 -12.16
CA TRP A 331 -2.15 -20.13 -11.25
C TRP A 331 -2.91 -18.95 -10.63
N SER A 332 -2.24 -17.90 -10.18
CA SER A 332 -2.86 -16.73 -9.57
C SER A 332 -3.78 -15.95 -10.55
N LEU A 333 -3.53 -16.06 -11.85
CA LEU A 333 -4.37 -15.49 -12.92
C LEU A 333 -5.51 -16.42 -13.36
N GLY A 334 -5.66 -17.60 -12.77
CA GLY A 334 -6.78 -18.51 -13.01
C GLY A 334 -8.05 -18.07 -12.29
N ASP A 335 -9.20 -18.60 -12.71
CA ASP A 335 -10.53 -18.20 -12.22
C ASP A 335 -10.71 -18.37 -10.72
N GLY A 336 -10.22 -19.49 -10.16
CA GLY A 336 -10.31 -19.78 -8.73
C GLY A 336 -9.59 -18.72 -7.87
N PRO A 337 -8.29 -18.48 -8.07
CA PRO A 337 -7.55 -17.42 -7.38
C PRO A 337 -8.11 -16.02 -7.64
N GLN A 338 -8.53 -15.71 -8.85
CA GLN A 338 -9.14 -14.41 -9.16
C GLN A 338 -10.47 -14.19 -8.44
N SER A 339 -11.27 -15.27 -8.18
CA SER A 339 -12.48 -15.15 -7.36
C SER A 339 -12.18 -14.78 -5.91
N MET A 340 -11.02 -15.22 -5.35
CA MET A 340 -10.60 -14.83 -4.00
C MET A 340 -10.39 -13.30 -3.86
N ALA A 341 -10.12 -12.61 -4.96
CA ALA A 341 -9.94 -11.16 -4.96
C ALA A 341 -11.23 -10.43 -4.54
N LEU A 342 -12.40 -10.87 -5.02
CA LEU A 342 -13.70 -10.28 -4.68
C LEU A 342 -14.00 -10.36 -3.18
N ASP A 343 -13.72 -11.49 -2.54
CA ASP A 343 -13.94 -11.70 -1.10
C ASP A 343 -13.18 -10.68 -0.25
N LEU A 344 -12.00 -10.29 -0.72
CA LEU A 344 -11.13 -9.35 -0.04
C LEU A 344 -11.40 -7.89 -0.41
N GLY A 345 -12.21 -7.62 -1.45
CA GLY A 345 -12.54 -6.26 -1.91
C GLY A 345 -11.64 -5.74 -3.03
N TYR A 346 -10.83 -6.63 -3.64
CA TYR A 346 -10.14 -6.36 -4.89
C TYR A 346 -11.04 -6.65 -6.09
N VAL A 347 -10.54 -6.35 -7.25
CA VAL A 347 -11.23 -6.56 -8.53
C VAL A 347 -10.44 -7.54 -9.37
N PRO A 348 -11.03 -8.67 -9.77
CA PRO A 348 -10.44 -9.56 -10.76
C PRO A 348 -10.11 -8.81 -12.05
N LEU A 349 -9.06 -9.24 -12.72
CA LEU A 349 -8.75 -8.69 -14.04
C LEU A 349 -9.86 -9.05 -15.03
N PRO A 350 -10.27 -8.12 -15.91
CA PRO A 350 -11.10 -8.46 -17.07
C PRO A 350 -10.44 -9.59 -17.87
N GLU A 351 -11.22 -10.52 -18.42
CA GLU A 351 -10.68 -11.72 -19.09
C GLU A 351 -9.67 -11.40 -20.18
N GLY A 352 -9.92 -10.39 -21.02
CA GLY A 352 -8.96 -9.97 -22.06
C GLY A 352 -7.64 -9.43 -21.49
N VAL A 353 -7.67 -8.86 -20.27
CA VAL A 353 -6.47 -8.41 -19.54
C VAL A 353 -5.75 -9.62 -18.95
N ALA A 354 -6.49 -10.55 -18.34
CA ALA A 354 -5.93 -11.78 -17.76
C ALA A 354 -5.27 -12.67 -18.82
N GLN A 355 -5.85 -12.78 -20.02
CA GLN A 355 -5.24 -13.50 -21.16
C GLN A 355 -3.91 -12.87 -21.57
N LYS A 356 -3.86 -11.55 -21.76
CA LYS A 356 -2.61 -10.84 -22.08
C LYS A 356 -1.57 -10.99 -20.97
N ALA A 357 -1.99 -10.97 -19.70
CA ALA A 357 -1.12 -11.17 -18.55
C ALA A 357 -0.52 -12.59 -18.53
N ARG A 358 -1.35 -13.62 -18.78
CA ARG A 358 -0.87 -15.01 -18.91
C ARG A 358 0.12 -15.17 -20.05
N ALA A 359 -0.18 -14.66 -21.25
CA ALA A 359 0.73 -14.71 -22.38
C ALA A 359 2.08 -13.99 -22.12
N ALA A 360 2.08 -12.91 -21.33
CA ALA A 360 3.30 -12.23 -20.97
C ALA A 360 4.21 -13.03 -20.01
N LEU A 361 3.64 -13.97 -19.22
CA LEU A 361 4.42 -14.88 -18.37
C LEU A 361 5.28 -15.85 -19.17
N ASP A 362 4.90 -16.19 -20.41
CA ASP A 362 5.69 -17.06 -21.32
C ASP A 362 7.03 -16.41 -21.68
N GLY A 363 7.17 -15.10 -21.44
CA GLY A 363 8.44 -14.39 -21.56
C GLY A 363 9.47 -14.65 -20.45
N ILE A 364 9.13 -15.43 -19.41
CA ILE A 364 10.03 -15.82 -18.33
C ILE A 364 10.88 -17.02 -18.79
N GLN A 365 12.19 -16.85 -18.80
CA GLN A 365 13.12 -17.89 -19.23
C GLN A 365 14.11 -18.25 -18.12
N GLY A 366 14.37 -19.54 -17.96
CA GLY A 366 15.47 -20.06 -17.15
C GLY A 366 16.67 -20.38 -18.02
N LYS A 367 17.88 -20.11 -17.56
CA LYS A 367 19.09 -20.61 -18.22
C LYS A 367 19.16 -22.12 -17.97
N PRO A 368 19.58 -22.89 -18.98
CA PRO A 368 19.76 -24.33 -18.86
C PRO A 368 20.84 -24.69 -17.84
#